data_0bf059a10a948c431534332902f554c6
#
_entry.id   0bf059a10a948c431534332902f554c6
#
_cell.length_a   1.000
_cell.length_b   1.000
_cell.length_c   1.000
_cell.angle_alpha   90.00
_cell.angle_beta   90.00
_cell.angle_gamma   90.00
#
_symmetry.space_group_name_H-M   'P 1'
#
loop_
_entity.id
_entity.type
_entity.pdbx_description
1 polymer ?
#
loop_
_entity_poly.entity_id
_entity_poly.type
_entity_poly.pdbx_seq_one_letter_code
_entity_poly.pdbx_strand_id
1 'polypeptide(L)'
;THLKITGGSLKVKTQLLNDEKVDQILIYSGNKYHLTDEVMAGDICAIKGLKSIVAGQGLGIEDNTTQPLLSPYMDYQIKLPPDCDQHQVLKKLNLLAQEDPQLHINYNVRTKEIHVQLMGEIQIEVLKNIIQERFKVEVDFDYGRIIYKETIEETVEGVGHFEPLRHYAEVHLLLEPGKPGSGLKFDTNCQEYLLANNYQRLILSHLQEKEHLGVLTGSPITDMKITLVAGKAHLKHTEGGDFREATYRAIRQGLKTAKSVLLEPYFDFSLELPIEYLSRAIYDIEAMAGELKLPENQTDVGVITGSAPVRKKKNYQIEIVRYT
;
A
#
# COMPACT_ATOMS: atom_id res chain seq x y z
N THR A 1 12.30 -4.99 -17.45
CA THR A 1 11.48 -3.82 -17.11
C THR A 1 11.10 -3.08 -18.38
N HIS A 2 9.81 -2.77 -18.58
CA HIS A 2 9.30 -1.94 -19.67
C HIS A 2 9.27 -0.49 -19.24
N LEU A 3 9.70 0.42 -20.12
CA LEU A 3 9.76 1.86 -19.88
C LEU A 3 9.19 2.62 -21.08
N LYS A 4 8.70 3.84 -20.81
CA LYS A 4 8.52 4.89 -21.80
C LYS A 4 9.54 5.99 -21.54
N ILE A 5 10.24 6.42 -22.56
CA ILE A 5 11.16 7.56 -22.46
C ILE A 5 10.35 8.84 -22.64
N THR A 6 10.29 9.67 -21.61
CA THR A 6 9.50 10.91 -21.57
C THR A 6 10.32 12.12 -21.97
N GLY A 7 11.65 12.08 -21.77
CA GLY A 7 12.55 13.16 -22.12
C GLY A 7 13.98 12.68 -22.39
N GLY A 8 14.70 13.40 -23.24
CA GLY A 8 16.10 13.09 -23.56
C GLY A 8 16.30 11.78 -24.31
N SER A 9 17.37 11.08 -23.98
CA SER A 9 17.69 9.76 -24.53
C SER A 9 18.28 8.84 -23.46
N LEU A 10 18.14 7.52 -23.67
CA LEU A 10 18.71 6.49 -22.82
C LEU A 10 19.62 5.58 -23.64
N LYS A 11 20.85 5.40 -23.18
CA LYS A 11 21.86 4.56 -23.83
C LYS A 11 22.16 3.31 -23.03
N VAL A 12 22.57 2.25 -23.72
CA VAL A 12 23.17 1.07 -23.10
C VAL A 12 24.36 1.49 -22.23
N LYS A 13 24.54 0.83 -21.09
CA LYS A 13 25.54 1.11 -20.03
C LYS A 13 25.29 2.39 -19.22
N THR A 14 24.19 3.12 -19.45
CA THR A 14 23.81 4.22 -18.56
C THR A 14 23.57 3.68 -17.16
N GLN A 15 24.17 4.33 -16.17
CA GLN A 15 23.94 4.04 -14.75
C GLN A 15 22.70 4.79 -14.28
N LEU A 16 21.78 4.07 -13.68
CA LEU A 16 20.52 4.59 -13.13
C LEU A 16 20.55 4.55 -11.60
N LEU A 17 19.39 4.58 -10.96
CA LEU A 17 19.26 4.51 -9.50
C LEU A 17 19.91 3.23 -8.94
N ASN A 18 20.42 3.31 -7.70
CA ASN A 18 21.02 2.19 -6.96
C ASN A 18 22.21 1.51 -7.66
N ASP A 19 23.00 2.25 -8.45
CA ASP A 19 24.14 1.74 -9.21
C ASP A 19 23.80 0.65 -10.25
N GLU A 20 22.53 0.44 -10.55
CA GLU A 20 22.10 -0.47 -11.60
C GLU A 20 22.38 0.10 -12.97
N LYS A 21 22.79 -0.76 -13.91
CA LYS A 21 23.17 -0.37 -15.28
C LYS A 21 22.21 -0.96 -16.30
N VAL A 22 21.99 -0.21 -17.35
CA VAL A 22 21.29 -0.68 -18.54
C VAL A 22 22.20 -1.64 -19.31
N ASP A 23 21.90 -2.93 -19.28
CA ASP A 23 22.69 -3.96 -20.00
C ASP A 23 22.30 -4.02 -21.48
N GLN A 24 21.02 -4.03 -21.77
CA GLN A 24 20.46 -4.13 -23.13
C GLN A 24 19.16 -3.33 -23.21
N ILE A 25 18.92 -2.75 -24.38
CA ILE A 25 17.66 -2.09 -24.72
C ILE A 25 17.01 -2.87 -25.86
N LEU A 26 15.73 -3.23 -25.67
CA LEU A 26 14.92 -4.00 -26.60
C LEU A 26 13.70 -3.17 -27.03
N ILE A 27 13.47 -3.08 -28.32
CA ILE A 27 12.22 -2.53 -28.88
C ILE A 27 11.41 -3.68 -29.44
N TYR A 28 10.17 -3.81 -28.91
CA TYR A 28 9.24 -4.85 -29.30
C TYR A 28 8.35 -4.43 -30.46
N SER A 29 8.09 -5.36 -31.37
CA SER A 29 7.06 -5.28 -32.42
C SER A 29 6.28 -6.58 -32.41
N GLY A 30 5.15 -6.59 -31.70
CA GLY A 30 4.42 -7.81 -31.35
C GLY A 30 5.29 -8.76 -30.52
N ASN A 31 5.42 -10.03 -30.96
CA ASN A 31 6.23 -11.03 -30.27
C ASN A 31 7.73 -11.00 -30.63
N LYS A 32 8.13 -10.14 -31.57
CA LYS A 32 9.51 -9.99 -31.98
C LYS A 32 10.12 -8.74 -31.36
N TYR A 33 11.44 -8.76 -31.16
CA TYR A 33 12.18 -7.59 -30.70
C TYR A 33 13.49 -7.44 -31.47
N HIS A 34 14.01 -6.21 -31.48
CA HIS A 34 15.37 -5.93 -31.91
C HIS A 34 16.12 -5.19 -30.81
N LEU A 35 17.43 -5.35 -30.81
CA LEU A 35 18.31 -4.62 -29.89
C LEU A 35 18.67 -3.26 -30.48
N THR A 36 18.77 -2.28 -29.61
CA THR A 36 19.29 -0.94 -29.96
C THR A 36 20.22 -0.45 -28.85
N ASP A 37 21.17 0.42 -29.25
CA ASP A 37 22.11 1.02 -28.29
C ASP A 37 21.58 2.29 -27.64
N GLU A 38 20.57 2.92 -28.25
CA GLU A 38 19.97 4.15 -27.77
C GLU A 38 18.47 4.22 -28.11
N VAL A 39 17.69 4.83 -27.22
CA VAL A 39 16.27 5.19 -27.41
C VAL A 39 16.04 6.64 -27.04
N MET A 40 15.08 7.28 -27.70
CA MET A 40 14.78 8.70 -27.59
C MET A 40 13.44 8.94 -26.90
N ALA A 41 13.21 10.19 -26.51
CA ALA A 41 11.91 10.62 -25.98
C ALA A 41 10.76 10.24 -26.95
N GLY A 42 9.73 9.61 -26.40
CA GLY A 42 8.57 9.06 -27.12
C GLY A 42 8.64 7.54 -27.33
N ASP A 43 9.82 6.94 -27.29
CA ASP A 43 9.99 5.49 -27.46
C ASP A 43 9.48 4.70 -26.26
N ILE A 44 8.94 3.51 -26.55
CA ILE A 44 8.62 2.47 -25.55
C ILE A 44 9.59 1.32 -25.77
N CYS A 45 10.33 0.98 -24.74
CA CYS A 45 11.34 -0.07 -24.78
C CYS A 45 11.29 -0.98 -23.56
N ALA A 46 11.96 -2.12 -23.66
CA ALA A 46 12.26 -2.97 -22.51
C ALA A 46 13.75 -2.93 -22.22
N ILE A 47 14.10 -2.95 -20.95
CA ILE A 47 15.48 -2.87 -20.49
C ILE A 47 15.84 -4.10 -19.67
N LYS A 48 17.03 -4.64 -19.90
CA LYS A 48 17.67 -5.65 -19.03
C LYS A 48 18.73 -4.97 -18.17
N GLY A 49 18.97 -5.56 -16.97
CA GLY A 49 19.97 -5.06 -16.01
C GLY A 49 19.37 -4.40 -14.78
N LEU A 50 18.08 -4.06 -14.79
CA LEU A 50 17.39 -3.40 -13.69
C LEU A 50 16.63 -4.46 -12.85
N LYS A 51 16.92 -4.53 -11.55
CA LYS A 51 16.33 -5.51 -10.62
C LYS A 51 15.49 -4.86 -9.52
N SER A 52 15.83 -3.64 -9.11
CA SER A 52 15.19 -2.93 -7.99
C SER A 52 14.04 -2.02 -8.40
N ILE A 53 13.83 -1.81 -9.70
CA ILE A 53 12.81 -0.89 -10.23
C ILE A 53 11.46 -1.59 -10.28
N VAL A 54 10.45 -0.93 -9.74
CA VAL A 54 9.05 -1.38 -9.73
C VAL A 54 8.20 -0.58 -10.71
N ALA A 55 7.05 -1.12 -11.07
CA ALA A 55 6.09 -0.44 -11.93
C ALA A 55 5.61 0.88 -11.29
N GLY A 56 5.55 1.97 -12.09
CA GLY A 56 5.16 3.30 -11.63
C GLY A 56 6.28 4.16 -11.05
N GLN A 57 7.49 3.62 -10.96
CA GLN A 57 8.65 4.38 -10.50
C GLN A 57 9.20 5.28 -11.61
N GLY A 58 9.40 6.56 -11.29
CA GLY A 58 10.09 7.52 -12.16
C GLY A 58 11.60 7.29 -12.16
N LEU A 59 12.24 7.55 -13.30
CA LEU A 59 13.68 7.41 -13.47
C LEU A 59 14.27 8.73 -13.96
N GLY A 60 15.48 9.04 -13.51
CA GLY A 60 16.15 10.30 -13.84
C GLY A 60 15.52 11.49 -13.12
N ILE A 61 14.93 12.40 -13.87
CA ILE A 61 14.24 13.60 -13.35
C ILE A 61 12.72 13.42 -13.20
N GLU A 62 12.19 12.28 -13.60
CA GLU A 62 10.78 11.97 -13.50
C GLU A 62 10.39 11.61 -12.05
N ASP A 63 9.27 12.16 -11.61
CA ASP A 63 8.66 11.77 -10.36
C ASP A 63 7.97 10.40 -10.48
N ASN A 64 7.80 9.72 -9.37
CA ASN A 64 6.98 8.50 -9.34
C ASN A 64 5.55 8.82 -9.78
N THR A 65 4.93 7.91 -10.51
CA THR A 65 3.52 8.08 -10.88
C THR A 65 2.66 8.19 -9.63
N THR A 66 1.57 8.98 -9.73
CA THR A 66 0.59 9.10 -8.66
C THR A 66 0.11 7.71 -8.21
N GLN A 67 -0.10 7.57 -6.90
CA GLN A 67 -0.63 6.33 -6.34
C GLN A 67 -1.93 5.92 -7.04
N PRO A 68 -2.20 4.60 -7.14
CA PRO A 68 -3.44 4.12 -7.76
C PRO A 68 -4.65 4.72 -7.06
N LEU A 69 -5.67 5.07 -7.85
CA LEU A 69 -6.91 5.66 -7.35
C LEU A 69 -7.67 4.70 -6.39
N LEU A 70 -7.52 3.40 -6.62
CA LEU A 70 -8.15 2.36 -5.82
C LEU A 70 -7.07 1.56 -5.08
N SER A 71 -7.31 1.27 -3.81
CA SER A 71 -6.46 0.42 -2.98
C SER A 71 -7.19 -0.88 -2.65
N PRO A 72 -6.49 -2.01 -2.58
CA PRO A 72 -7.07 -3.25 -2.11
C PRO A 72 -7.65 -3.11 -0.69
N TYR A 73 -8.81 -3.71 -0.47
CA TYR A 73 -9.52 -3.64 0.82
C TYR A 73 -9.85 -5.01 1.40
N MET A 74 -9.50 -6.09 0.70
CA MET A 74 -9.68 -7.46 1.14
C MET A 74 -8.34 -8.18 1.19
N ASP A 75 -8.12 -8.91 2.26
CA ASP A 75 -6.97 -9.80 2.47
C ASP A 75 -7.42 -11.24 2.33
N TYR A 76 -6.81 -11.99 1.45
CA TYR A 76 -7.11 -13.38 1.15
C TYR A 76 -5.90 -14.27 1.43
N GLN A 77 -6.12 -15.37 2.12
CA GLN A 77 -5.11 -16.42 2.25
C GLN A 77 -5.08 -17.25 0.96
N ILE A 78 -3.89 -17.43 0.40
CA ILE A 78 -3.65 -18.34 -0.72
C ILE A 78 -3.41 -19.75 -0.18
N LYS A 79 -4.28 -20.67 -0.55
CA LYS A 79 -4.17 -22.10 -0.20
C LYS A 79 -3.41 -22.84 -1.28
N LEU A 80 -2.29 -23.43 -0.91
CA LEU A 80 -1.46 -24.24 -1.81
C LEU A 80 -1.80 -25.71 -1.71
N PRO A 81 -1.63 -26.49 -2.80
CA PRO A 81 -1.69 -27.94 -2.75
C PRO A 81 -0.66 -28.51 -1.75
N PRO A 82 -0.96 -29.67 -1.11
CA PRO A 82 -0.08 -30.25 -0.10
C PRO A 82 1.34 -30.58 -0.59
N ASP A 83 1.49 -30.90 -1.86
CA ASP A 83 2.77 -31.29 -2.48
C ASP A 83 3.58 -30.09 -3.00
N CYS A 84 3.14 -28.87 -2.75
CA CYS A 84 3.77 -27.65 -3.27
C CYS A 84 4.84 -27.13 -2.31
N ASP A 85 6.03 -26.80 -2.84
CA ASP A 85 7.04 -26.06 -2.09
C ASP A 85 6.62 -24.60 -1.93
N GLN A 86 6.17 -24.26 -0.73
CA GLN A 86 5.67 -22.93 -0.37
C GLN A 86 6.70 -21.83 -0.63
N HIS A 87 7.99 -22.08 -0.39
CA HIS A 87 9.03 -21.07 -0.61
C HIS A 87 9.27 -20.78 -2.09
N GLN A 88 9.18 -21.80 -2.94
CA GLN A 88 9.29 -21.58 -4.38
C GLN A 88 8.08 -20.84 -4.93
N VAL A 89 6.88 -21.17 -4.46
CA VAL A 89 5.66 -20.44 -4.86
C VAL A 89 5.72 -18.99 -4.37
N LEU A 90 6.13 -18.73 -3.14
CA LEU A 90 6.29 -17.37 -2.61
C LEU A 90 7.26 -16.52 -3.46
N LYS A 91 8.38 -17.10 -3.90
CA LYS A 91 9.31 -16.40 -4.80
C LYS A 91 8.64 -16.04 -6.13
N LYS A 92 7.84 -16.95 -6.70
CA LYS A 92 7.10 -16.69 -7.94
C LYS A 92 6.00 -15.66 -7.77
N LEU A 93 5.28 -15.68 -6.65
CA LEU A 93 4.27 -14.67 -6.31
C LEU A 93 4.90 -13.28 -6.11
N ASN A 94 6.06 -13.20 -5.48
CA ASN A 94 6.78 -11.94 -5.34
C ASN A 94 7.23 -11.35 -6.69
N LEU A 95 7.45 -12.17 -7.72
CA LEU A 95 7.67 -11.67 -9.08
C LEU A 95 6.39 -11.01 -9.65
N LEU A 96 5.22 -11.57 -9.38
CA LEU A 96 3.94 -10.95 -9.77
C LEU A 96 3.73 -9.61 -9.04
N ALA A 97 4.08 -9.54 -7.76
CA ALA A 97 3.99 -8.30 -6.99
C ALA A 97 4.95 -7.19 -7.50
N GLN A 98 6.06 -7.56 -8.15
CA GLN A 98 6.92 -6.58 -8.83
C GLN A 98 6.29 -6.06 -10.13
N GLU A 99 5.48 -6.89 -10.82
CA GLU A 99 4.76 -6.51 -12.03
C GLU A 99 3.51 -5.67 -11.68
N ASP A 100 2.81 -6.03 -10.61
CA ASP A 100 1.65 -5.31 -10.08
C ASP A 100 1.85 -4.96 -8.60
N PRO A 101 2.30 -3.74 -8.29
CA PRO A 101 2.55 -3.30 -6.92
C PRO A 101 1.30 -3.28 -6.02
N GLN A 102 0.10 -3.36 -6.58
CA GLN A 102 -1.15 -3.46 -5.81
C GLN A 102 -1.37 -4.87 -5.23
N LEU A 103 -0.68 -5.87 -5.74
CA LEU A 103 -0.64 -7.21 -5.15
C LEU A 103 0.27 -7.20 -3.91
N HIS A 104 -0.24 -6.74 -2.79
CA HIS A 104 0.47 -6.78 -1.52
C HIS A 104 0.55 -8.23 -1.03
N ILE A 105 1.61 -8.93 -1.44
CA ILE A 105 1.85 -10.32 -1.02
C ILE A 105 2.63 -10.30 0.29
N ASN A 106 2.05 -10.92 1.31
CA ASN A 106 2.64 -11.02 2.64
C ASN A 106 2.75 -12.49 3.07
N TYR A 107 3.87 -12.83 3.67
CA TYR A 107 4.11 -14.14 4.26
C TYR A 107 4.15 -14.04 5.77
N ASN A 108 3.17 -14.64 6.42
CA ASN A 108 3.13 -14.73 7.87
C ASN A 108 4.01 -15.90 8.34
N VAL A 109 5.18 -15.60 8.88
CA VAL A 109 6.17 -16.60 9.31
C VAL A 109 5.62 -17.49 10.45
N ARG A 110 4.75 -16.94 11.32
CA ARG A 110 4.21 -17.66 12.48
C ARG A 110 3.17 -18.70 12.07
N THR A 111 2.23 -18.31 11.19
CA THR A 111 1.16 -19.21 10.72
C THR A 111 1.57 -19.98 9.47
N LYS A 112 2.69 -19.60 8.82
CA LYS A 112 3.16 -20.12 7.52
C LYS A 112 2.13 -19.93 6.41
N GLU A 113 1.41 -18.83 6.42
CA GLU A 113 0.37 -18.50 5.44
C GLU A 113 0.86 -17.43 4.48
N ILE A 114 0.47 -17.56 3.21
CA ILE A 114 0.67 -16.54 2.21
C ILE A 114 -0.63 -15.79 2.06
N HIS A 115 -0.58 -14.47 2.18
CA HIS A 115 -1.70 -13.57 2.03
C HIS A 115 -1.51 -12.65 0.84
N VAL A 116 -2.61 -12.28 0.20
CA VAL A 116 -2.64 -11.30 -0.89
C VAL A 116 -3.81 -10.35 -0.70
N GLN A 117 -3.58 -9.06 -0.99
CA GLN A 117 -4.62 -8.05 -0.91
C GLN A 117 -5.23 -7.84 -2.31
N LEU A 118 -6.56 -7.90 -2.40
CA LEU A 118 -7.32 -7.78 -3.65
C LEU A 118 -8.58 -6.92 -3.44
N MET A 119 -9.16 -6.45 -4.53
CA MET A 119 -10.40 -5.66 -4.52
C MET A 119 -11.67 -6.51 -4.63
N GLY A 120 -11.56 -7.79 -4.98
CA GLY A 120 -12.75 -8.65 -5.09
C GLY A 120 -12.54 -9.93 -5.89
N GLU A 121 -13.66 -10.63 -6.13
CA GLU A 121 -13.68 -12.00 -6.67
C GLU A 121 -13.14 -12.09 -8.11
N ILE A 122 -13.36 -11.08 -8.94
CA ILE A 122 -12.84 -11.05 -10.32
C ILE A 122 -11.31 -11.11 -10.32
N GLN A 123 -10.66 -10.35 -9.42
CA GLN A 123 -9.21 -10.40 -9.31
C GLN A 123 -8.70 -11.74 -8.79
N ILE A 124 -9.46 -12.43 -7.94
CA ILE A 124 -9.13 -13.79 -7.50
C ILE A 124 -9.07 -14.73 -8.71
N GLU A 125 -10.09 -14.72 -9.56
CA GLU A 125 -10.15 -15.58 -10.75
C GLU A 125 -9.01 -15.26 -11.71
N VAL A 126 -8.74 -13.98 -11.97
CA VAL A 126 -7.61 -13.56 -12.81
C VAL A 126 -6.28 -14.04 -12.22
N LEU A 127 -6.07 -13.86 -10.91
CA LEU A 127 -4.84 -14.28 -10.24
C LEU A 127 -4.66 -15.81 -10.23
N LYS A 128 -5.76 -16.58 -10.02
CA LYS A 128 -5.75 -18.03 -10.16
C LYS A 128 -5.26 -18.46 -11.54
N ASN A 129 -5.83 -17.87 -12.59
CA ASN A 129 -5.46 -18.19 -13.97
C ASN A 129 -4.00 -17.84 -14.26
N ILE A 130 -3.52 -16.67 -13.84
CA ILE A 130 -2.12 -16.26 -14.00
C ILE A 130 -1.17 -17.24 -13.32
N ILE A 131 -1.46 -17.63 -12.07
CA ILE A 131 -0.64 -18.58 -11.30
C ILE A 131 -0.62 -19.95 -12.00
N GLN A 132 -1.79 -20.44 -12.43
CA GLN A 132 -1.91 -21.70 -13.14
C GLN A 132 -1.17 -21.70 -14.49
N GLU A 133 -1.34 -20.65 -15.30
CA GLU A 133 -0.71 -20.56 -16.62
C GLU A 133 0.81 -20.40 -16.54
N ARG A 134 1.29 -19.51 -15.66
CA ARG A 134 2.71 -19.15 -15.58
C ARG A 134 3.53 -20.12 -14.73
N PHE A 135 2.95 -20.61 -13.63
CA PHE A 135 3.67 -21.39 -12.63
C PHE A 135 3.25 -22.85 -12.56
N LYS A 136 2.17 -23.23 -13.23
CA LYS A 136 1.61 -24.59 -13.23
C LYS A 136 1.26 -25.07 -11.83
N VAL A 137 0.78 -24.17 -10.99
CA VAL A 137 0.31 -24.43 -9.62
C VAL A 137 -1.17 -24.09 -9.55
N GLU A 138 -1.98 -25.03 -9.10
CA GLU A 138 -3.39 -24.81 -8.84
C GLU A 138 -3.53 -24.30 -7.40
N VAL A 139 -4.05 -23.10 -7.24
CA VAL A 139 -4.23 -22.44 -5.93
C VAL A 139 -5.71 -22.19 -5.65
N ASP A 140 -6.05 -22.16 -4.37
CA ASP A 140 -7.36 -21.71 -3.93
C ASP A 140 -7.23 -20.54 -2.94
N PHE A 141 -8.35 -19.87 -2.66
CA PHE A 141 -8.40 -18.71 -1.76
C PHE A 141 -9.45 -18.95 -0.68
N ASP A 142 -9.23 -18.37 0.51
CA ASP A 142 -10.23 -18.35 1.55
C ASP A 142 -11.35 -17.33 1.26
N TYR A 143 -12.26 -17.13 2.22
CA TYR A 143 -13.38 -16.17 2.07
C TYR A 143 -12.97 -14.70 2.12
N GLY A 144 -11.70 -14.41 2.34
CA GLY A 144 -11.16 -13.06 2.48
C GLY A 144 -11.61 -12.34 3.77
N ARG A 145 -10.77 -11.45 4.23
CA ARG A 145 -11.00 -10.59 5.40
C ARG A 145 -10.91 -9.14 4.98
N ILE A 146 -11.73 -8.30 5.58
CA ILE A 146 -11.66 -6.85 5.37
C ILE A 146 -10.39 -6.32 6.01
N ILE A 147 -9.69 -5.46 5.30
CA ILE A 147 -8.51 -4.75 5.80
C ILE A 147 -8.99 -3.53 6.58
N TYR A 148 -8.85 -3.58 7.89
CA TYR A 148 -9.06 -2.44 8.77
C TYR A 148 -7.81 -1.58 8.85
N LYS A 149 -7.98 -0.31 9.25
CA LYS A 149 -6.89 0.60 9.61
C LYS A 149 -7.14 1.16 10.99
N GLU A 150 -6.12 1.75 11.60
CA GLU A 150 -6.24 2.41 12.90
C GLU A 150 -5.80 3.88 12.79
N THR A 151 -6.43 4.75 13.57
CA THR A 151 -6.04 6.15 13.74
C THR A 151 -6.21 6.57 15.19
N ILE A 152 -5.93 7.83 15.49
CA ILE A 152 -6.09 8.42 16.83
C ILE A 152 -7.06 9.60 16.78
N GLU A 153 -7.75 9.88 17.89
CA GLU A 153 -8.68 11.02 18.01
C GLU A 153 -8.06 12.23 18.70
N GLU A 154 -6.93 12.06 19.38
CA GLU A 154 -6.30 13.11 20.18
C GLU A 154 -4.79 13.18 19.91
N THR A 155 -4.23 14.37 20.10
CA THR A 155 -2.80 14.60 19.98
C THR A 155 -2.08 14.07 21.21
N VAL A 156 -1.05 13.26 21.00
CA VAL A 156 -0.23 12.68 22.06
C VAL A 156 1.25 12.75 21.73
N GLU A 157 2.07 12.79 22.75
CA GLU A 157 3.52 12.63 22.62
C GLU A 157 3.89 11.15 22.87
N GLY A 158 4.63 10.57 21.93
CA GLY A 158 5.21 9.25 22.06
C GLY A 158 6.71 9.35 22.32
N VAL A 159 7.18 8.71 23.39
CA VAL A 159 8.60 8.69 23.76
C VAL A 159 9.17 7.30 23.60
N GLY A 160 10.26 7.22 22.86
CA GLY A 160 11.03 5.99 22.68
C GLY A 160 12.44 6.14 23.20
N HIS A 161 12.81 5.23 24.08
CA HIS A 161 14.13 5.17 24.69
C HIS A 161 14.76 3.79 24.41
N PHE A 162 16.01 3.79 23.95
CA PHE A 162 16.79 2.60 23.68
C PHE A 162 18.17 2.72 24.33
N GLU A 163 18.41 1.97 25.39
CA GLU A 163 19.63 2.02 26.19
C GLU A 163 20.07 0.62 26.65
N PRO A 164 20.35 -0.35 25.72
CA PRO A 164 21.10 -1.55 26.10
C PRO A 164 22.58 -1.21 26.27
N LEU A 165 23.35 -2.14 26.84
CA LEU A 165 24.78 -1.95 27.11
C LEU A 165 25.52 -1.26 25.94
N ARG A 166 26.11 -0.08 26.23
CA ARG A 166 26.87 0.76 25.28
C ARG A 166 26.08 1.33 24.10
N HIS A 167 24.75 1.39 24.20
CA HIS A 167 23.89 2.04 23.21
C HIS A 167 23.01 3.08 23.87
N TYR A 168 22.67 4.15 23.19
CA TYR A 168 21.76 5.17 23.69
C TYR A 168 21.08 5.92 22.55
N ALA A 169 19.77 5.94 22.53
CA ALA A 169 18.98 6.82 21.69
C ALA A 169 17.65 7.15 22.36
N GLU A 170 17.23 8.41 22.24
CA GLU A 170 15.93 8.89 22.70
C GLU A 170 15.24 9.66 21.57
N VAL A 171 13.95 9.39 21.34
CA VAL A 171 13.14 9.98 20.29
C VAL A 171 11.80 10.40 20.87
N HIS A 172 11.39 11.63 20.62
CA HIS A 172 10.10 12.18 20.98
C HIS A 172 9.32 12.52 19.72
N LEU A 173 8.16 11.89 19.57
CA LEU A 173 7.27 12.07 18.41
C LEU A 173 5.93 12.64 18.88
N LEU A 174 5.51 13.73 18.26
CA LEU A 174 4.15 14.22 18.39
C LEU A 174 3.28 13.52 17.35
N LEU A 175 2.26 12.80 17.81
CA LEU A 175 1.27 12.12 16.98
C LEU A 175 0.00 12.96 16.99
N GLU A 176 -0.45 13.44 15.84
CA GLU A 176 -1.60 14.30 15.66
C GLU A 176 -2.62 13.64 14.74
N PRO A 177 -3.94 13.66 15.05
CA PRO A 177 -4.95 13.14 14.16
C PRO A 177 -4.99 13.94 12.85
N GLY A 178 -5.10 13.23 11.73
CA GLY A 178 -5.25 13.81 10.40
C GLY A 178 -6.70 13.80 9.91
N LYS A 179 -6.94 14.40 8.76
CA LYS A 179 -8.24 14.31 8.10
C LYS A 179 -8.44 12.91 7.52
N PRO A 180 -9.67 12.38 7.49
CA PRO A 180 -9.96 11.12 6.82
C PRO A 180 -9.40 11.09 5.38
N GLY A 181 -8.68 10.01 5.04
CA GLY A 181 -8.05 9.83 3.75
C GLY A 181 -6.73 10.61 3.54
N SER A 182 -6.21 11.30 4.58
CA SER A 182 -4.96 12.07 4.45
C SER A 182 -3.70 11.20 4.49
N GLY A 183 -3.81 9.94 4.88
CA GLY A 183 -2.70 9.02 5.05
C GLY A 183 -1.75 9.41 6.18
N LEU A 184 -0.54 8.85 6.18
CA LEU A 184 0.51 9.20 7.13
C LEU A 184 1.37 10.34 6.56
N LYS A 185 1.64 11.33 7.41
CA LYS A 185 2.56 12.43 7.11
C LYS A 185 3.65 12.47 8.17
N PHE A 186 4.89 12.62 7.72
CA PHE A 186 6.06 12.69 8.60
C PHE A 186 6.73 14.05 8.47
N ASP A 187 7.11 14.63 9.60
CA ASP A 187 7.70 15.96 9.67
C ASP A 187 8.71 16.06 10.83
N THR A 188 9.50 17.12 10.86
CA THR A 188 10.37 17.43 11.98
C THR A 188 10.25 18.90 12.37
N ASN A 189 10.12 19.15 13.66
CA ASN A 189 10.22 20.47 14.29
C ASN A 189 11.30 20.48 15.39
N CYS A 190 12.19 19.48 15.34
CA CYS A 190 13.27 19.34 16.30
C CYS A 190 14.38 20.36 16.02
N GLN A 191 14.80 21.07 17.03
CA GLN A 191 15.92 22.03 16.91
C GLN A 191 17.25 21.30 16.79
N GLU A 192 18.15 21.80 15.94
CA GLU A 192 19.47 21.16 15.68
C GLU A 192 20.34 21.03 16.94
N TYR A 193 20.20 21.95 17.90
CA TYR A 193 20.93 21.89 19.16
C TYR A 193 20.45 20.76 20.10
N LEU A 194 19.21 20.28 19.91
CA LEU A 194 18.66 19.12 20.65
C LEU A 194 19.09 17.80 19.99
N LEU A 195 19.05 17.75 18.65
CA LEU A 195 19.43 16.58 17.88
C LEU A 195 19.97 17.01 16.52
N ALA A 196 21.19 16.62 16.19
CA ALA A 196 21.85 16.96 14.93
C ALA A 196 21.03 16.51 13.71
N ASN A 197 21.03 17.30 12.63
CA ASN A 197 20.21 17.11 11.43
C ASN A 197 20.39 15.74 10.74
N ASN A 198 21.58 15.14 10.80
CA ASN A 198 21.83 13.81 10.28
C ASN A 198 20.98 12.73 10.99
N TYR A 199 20.85 12.81 12.32
CA TYR A 199 19.99 11.92 13.10
C TYR A 199 18.53 12.18 12.88
N GLN A 200 18.10 13.45 12.70
CA GLN A 200 16.72 13.78 12.36
C GLN A 200 16.31 13.14 11.03
N ARG A 201 17.15 13.25 9.98
CA ARG A 201 16.90 12.60 8.67
C ARG A 201 16.85 11.07 8.80
N LEU A 202 17.69 10.49 9.63
CA LEU A 202 17.70 9.05 9.88
C LEU A 202 16.40 8.59 10.56
N ILE A 203 15.90 9.33 11.55
CA ILE A 203 14.60 9.05 12.20
C ILE A 203 13.47 9.13 11.20
N LEU A 204 13.43 10.18 10.35
CA LEU A 204 12.41 10.30 9.30
C LEU A 204 12.48 9.13 8.30
N SER A 205 13.67 8.66 7.95
CA SER A 205 13.83 7.46 7.13
C SER A 205 13.27 6.21 7.83
N HIS A 206 13.50 6.05 9.14
CA HIS A 206 12.94 4.94 9.91
C HIS A 206 11.43 5.00 10.07
N LEU A 207 10.82 6.19 10.07
CA LEU A 207 9.38 6.37 10.03
C LEU A 207 8.77 5.90 8.70
N GLN A 208 9.51 6.02 7.60
CA GLN A 208 9.04 5.70 6.24
C GLN A 208 9.39 4.26 5.80
N GLU A 209 10.35 3.60 6.44
CA GLU A 209 10.91 2.32 5.96
C GLU A 209 9.98 1.13 6.10
N LYS A 210 8.94 1.24 6.93
CA LYS A 210 7.96 0.17 7.13
C LYS A 210 6.57 0.68 7.46
N GLU A 211 5.58 -0.18 7.27
CA GLU A 211 4.23 0.02 7.75
C GLU A 211 4.18 -0.10 9.28
N HIS A 212 3.60 0.91 9.94
CA HIS A 212 3.41 0.92 11.38
C HIS A 212 2.04 0.37 11.75
N LEU A 213 2.01 -0.51 12.75
CA LEU A 213 0.79 -1.18 13.20
C LEU A 213 0.22 -0.51 14.45
N GLY A 214 -1.10 -0.39 14.47
CA GLY A 214 -1.86 0.11 15.61
C GLY A 214 -1.86 -0.84 16.80
N VAL A 215 -2.54 -0.46 17.85
CA VAL A 215 -2.54 -1.16 19.14
C VAL A 215 -3.86 -1.85 19.48
N LEU A 216 -4.94 -1.61 18.71
CA LEU A 216 -6.24 -2.24 18.92
C LEU A 216 -6.27 -3.64 18.32
N THR A 217 -6.01 -3.74 17.03
CA THR A 217 -6.10 -5.00 16.27
C THR A 217 -4.78 -5.38 15.61
N GLY A 218 -3.80 -4.46 15.61
CA GLY A 218 -2.57 -4.57 14.85
C GLY A 218 -2.76 -4.25 13.36
N SER A 219 -3.83 -3.55 13.02
CA SER A 219 -4.06 -3.03 11.68
C SER A 219 -3.12 -1.85 11.38
N PRO A 220 -2.79 -1.59 10.10
CA PRO A 220 -1.96 -0.45 9.73
C PRO A 220 -2.55 0.88 10.22
N ILE A 221 -1.69 1.78 10.70
CA ILE A 221 -2.12 3.12 11.08
C ILE A 221 -2.26 4.01 9.84
N THR A 222 -3.18 4.99 9.89
CA THR A 222 -3.42 5.97 8.83
C THR A 222 -3.96 7.27 9.39
N ASP A 223 -4.08 8.29 8.54
CA ASP A 223 -4.73 9.56 8.84
C ASP A 223 -4.18 10.24 10.09
N MET A 224 -2.87 10.34 10.15
CA MET A 224 -2.18 11.07 11.22
C MET A 224 -0.89 11.73 10.72
N LYS A 225 -0.49 12.80 11.42
CA LYS A 225 0.80 13.44 11.27
C LYS A 225 1.70 13.02 12.42
N ILE A 226 2.89 12.58 12.12
CA ILE A 226 3.92 12.20 13.09
C ILE A 226 5.09 13.17 12.94
N THR A 227 5.30 14.01 13.95
CA THR A 227 6.33 15.06 13.94
C THR A 227 7.42 14.75 14.96
N LEU A 228 8.67 14.70 14.53
CA LEU A 228 9.80 14.64 15.44
C LEU A 228 9.95 15.98 16.15
N VAL A 229 9.80 15.99 17.49
CA VAL A 229 9.86 17.22 18.30
C VAL A 229 11.13 17.32 19.14
N ALA A 230 11.68 16.20 19.60
CA ALA A 230 12.93 16.16 20.34
C ALA A 230 13.63 14.80 20.17
N GLY A 231 14.90 14.76 20.50
CA GLY A 231 15.66 13.53 20.56
C GLY A 231 17.00 13.76 21.24
N LYS A 232 17.64 12.66 21.66
CA LYS A 232 18.92 12.73 22.32
C LYS A 232 19.84 11.61 21.86
N ALA A 233 21.08 11.97 21.57
CA ALA A 233 22.17 11.08 21.23
C ALA A 233 23.27 11.15 22.29
N HIS A 234 24.03 10.09 22.42
CA HIS A 234 25.26 10.10 23.26
C HIS A 234 26.48 9.98 22.35
N LEU A 235 27.46 10.89 22.52
CA LEU A 235 28.60 11.04 21.60
C LEU A 235 29.42 9.72 21.38
N LYS A 236 29.43 8.84 22.34
CA LYS A 236 30.21 7.58 22.28
C LYS A 236 29.38 6.31 22.17
N HIS A 237 28.07 6.42 22.36
CA HIS A 237 27.18 5.26 22.52
C HIS A 237 25.96 5.28 21.63
N THR A 238 25.89 6.19 20.65
CA THR A 238 24.80 6.21 19.68
C THR A 238 25.27 5.71 18.34
N GLU A 239 24.63 4.65 17.86
CA GLU A 239 24.75 4.12 16.51
C GLU A 239 23.45 4.34 15.73
N GLY A 240 23.51 4.30 14.40
CA GLY A 240 22.32 4.55 13.56
C GLY A 240 21.15 3.61 13.84
N GLY A 241 21.43 2.35 14.14
CA GLY A 241 20.42 1.34 14.49
C GLY A 241 19.66 1.61 15.79
N ASP A 242 20.25 2.36 16.72
CA ASP A 242 19.64 2.70 18.02
C ASP A 242 18.43 3.62 17.82
N PHE A 243 18.53 4.57 16.88
CA PHE A 243 17.42 5.43 16.52
C PHE A 243 16.26 4.68 15.85
N ARG A 244 16.53 3.59 15.13
CA ARG A 244 15.46 2.73 14.58
C ARG A 244 14.61 2.16 15.72
N GLU A 245 15.25 1.55 16.71
CA GLU A 245 14.54 0.97 17.85
C GLU A 245 13.82 2.04 18.69
N ALA A 246 14.48 3.16 18.97
CA ALA A 246 13.87 4.26 19.71
C ALA A 246 12.65 4.83 18.97
N THR A 247 12.73 5.02 17.65
CA THR A 247 11.62 5.51 16.81
C THR A 247 10.40 4.57 16.88
N TYR A 248 10.62 3.26 16.74
CA TYR A 248 9.52 2.29 16.81
C TYR A 248 8.89 2.21 18.20
N ARG A 249 9.69 2.35 19.25
CA ARG A 249 9.19 2.44 20.63
C ARG A 249 8.38 3.71 20.86
N ALA A 250 8.81 4.86 20.31
CA ALA A 250 8.09 6.13 20.42
C ALA A 250 6.70 6.04 19.77
N ILE A 251 6.60 5.52 18.54
CA ILE A 251 5.31 5.30 17.88
C ILE A 251 4.42 4.40 18.74
N ARG A 252 4.93 3.23 19.14
CA ARG A 252 4.14 2.26 19.90
C ARG A 252 3.70 2.80 21.26
N GLN A 253 4.53 3.56 21.92
CA GLN A 253 4.20 4.18 23.22
C GLN A 253 3.14 5.25 23.03
N GLY A 254 3.27 6.14 22.04
CA GLY A 254 2.29 7.15 21.71
C GLY A 254 0.92 6.55 21.37
N LEU A 255 0.88 5.52 20.50
CA LEU A 255 -0.35 4.82 20.13
C LEU A 255 -1.03 4.12 21.35
N LYS A 256 -0.26 3.63 22.32
CA LYS A 256 -0.82 3.04 23.54
C LYS A 256 -1.43 4.07 24.49
N THR A 257 -0.95 5.31 24.45
CA THR A 257 -1.43 6.40 25.28
C THR A 257 -2.64 7.08 24.65
N ALA A 258 -2.67 7.15 23.30
CA ALA A 258 -3.72 7.78 22.54
C ALA A 258 -5.04 7.01 22.60
N LYS A 259 -6.14 7.74 22.44
CA LYS A 259 -7.44 7.16 22.14
C LYS A 259 -7.46 6.71 20.68
N SER A 260 -7.18 5.43 20.45
CA SER A 260 -7.13 4.82 19.12
C SER A 260 -8.53 4.43 18.64
N VAL A 261 -8.76 4.55 17.32
CA VAL A 261 -10.02 4.22 16.64
C VAL A 261 -9.76 3.26 15.49
N LEU A 262 -10.62 2.26 15.34
CA LEU A 262 -10.60 1.33 14.22
C LEU A 262 -11.40 1.90 13.07
N LEU A 263 -10.80 1.95 11.89
CA LEU A 263 -11.41 2.41 10.65
C LEU A 263 -11.73 1.22 9.75
N GLU A 264 -12.94 1.20 9.20
CA GLU A 264 -13.34 0.26 8.16
C GLU A 264 -13.35 0.96 6.78
N PRO A 265 -13.07 0.23 5.68
CA PRO A 265 -13.14 0.79 4.35
C PRO A 265 -14.59 1.04 3.91
N TYR A 266 -14.80 2.15 3.20
CA TYR A 266 -16.06 2.52 2.56
C TYR A 266 -15.88 2.57 1.06
N PHE A 267 -16.92 2.24 0.31
CA PHE A 267 -17.01 2.49 -1.13
C PHE A 267 -17.86 3.70 -1.40
N ASP A 268 -17.39 4.57 -2.27
CA ASP A 268 -18.27 5.44 -3.02
C ASP A 268 -18.88 4.63 -4.18
N PHE A 269 -20.18 4.76 -4.37
CA PHE A 269 -20.89 4.04 -5.41
C PHE A 269 -21.77 4.97 -6.24
N SER A 270 -21.97 4.60 -7.49
CA SER A 270 -23.01 5.13 -8.38
C SER A 270 -23.83 3.95 -8.88
N LEU A 271 -25.11 3.95 -8.55
CA LEU A 271 -26.05 2.89 -8.89
C LEU A 271 -27.08 3.43 -9.85
N GLU A 272 -27.12 2.87 -11.06
CA GLU A 272 -28.07 3.21 -12.11
C GLU A 272 -29.06 2.07 -12.28
N LEU A 273 -30.37 2.34 -12.12
CA LEU A 273 -31.42 1.32 -12.17
C LEU A 273 -32.78 1.91 -12.61
N PRO A 274 -33.71 1.06 -13.09
CA PRO A 274 -35.07 1.49 -13.40
C PRO A 274 -35.79 2.09 -12.19
N ILE A 275 -36.59 3.15 -12.39
CA ILE A 275 -37.24 3.91 -11.31
C ILE A 275 -38.08 3.01 -10.39
N GLU A 276 -38.69 1.96 -10.92
CA GLU A 276 -39.53 1.03 -10.14
C GLU A 276 -38.78 0.32 -9.03
N TYR A 277 -37.42 0.15 -9.14
CA TYR A 277 -36.58 -0.50 -8.13
C TYR A 277 -35.88 0.50 -7.19
N LEU A 278 -36.04 1.79 -7.43
CA LEU A 278 -35.31 2.85 -6.72
C LEU A 278 -35.58 2.80 -5.21
N SER A 279 -36.86 2.70 -4.80
CA SER A 279 -37.24 2.68 -3.39
C SER A 279 -36.68 1.46 -2.65
N ARG A 280 -36.60 0.32 -3.33
CA ARG A 280 -35.99 -0.90 -2.75
C ARG A 280 -34.50 -0.73 -2.59
N ALA A 281 -33.81 -0.21 -3.60
CA ALA A 281 -32.37 0.03 -3.52
C ALA A 281 -31.99 1.04 -2.43
N ILE A 282 -32.77 2.12 -2.25
CA ILE A 282 -32.61 3.07 -1.16
C ILE A 282 -32.72 2.36 0.19
N TYR A 283 -33.80 1.58 0.40
CA TYR A 283 -33.99 0.82 1.64
C TYR A 283 -32.84 -0.16 1.92
N ASP A 284 -32.38 -0.89 0.89
CA ASP A 284 -31.29 -1.85 1.04
C ASP A 284 -29.98 -1.15 1.43
N ILE A 285 -29.70 0.02 0.84
CA ILE A 285 -28.48 0.81 1.12
C ILE A 285 -28.54 1.40 2.54
N GLU A 286 -29.70 1.94 2.97
CA GLU A 286 -29.90 2.41 4.34
C GLU A 286 -29.75 1.27 5.37
N ALA A 287 -30.32 0.10 5.07
CA ALA A 287 -30.16 -1.09 5.91
C ALA A 287 -28.70 -1.57 6.04
N MET A 288 -27.89 -1.26 5.03
CA MET A 288 -26.44 -1.49 5.04
C MET A 288 -25.65 -0.40 5.78
N ALA A 289 -26.31 0.61 6.37
CA ALA A 289 -25.70 1.81 6.95
C ALA A 289 -24.90 2.62 5.91
N GLY A 290 -25.37 2.66 4.68
CA GLY A 290 -24.85 3.53 3.63
C GLY A 290 -25.43 4.93 3.73
N GLU A 291 -24.65 5.91 3.29
CA GLU A 291 -25.08 7.30 3.12
C GLU A 291 -25.48 7.51 1.66
N LEU A 292 -26.65 8.14 1.45
CA LEU A 292 -27.22 8.39 0.13
C LEU A 292 -27.23 9.87 -0.19
N LYS A 293 -26.95 10.18 -1.45
CA LYS A 293 -27.37 11.44 -2.07
C LYS A 293 -28.65 11.18 -2.86
N LEU A 294 -29.65 12.04 -2.67
CA LEU A 294 -30.95 11.90 -3.34
C LEU A 294 -30.76 11.80 -4.86
N PRO A 295 -31.51 10.92 -5.52
CA PRO A 295 -31.36 10.68 -6.95
C PRO A 295 -31.71 11.89 -7.78
N GLU A 296 -30.91 12.16 -8.81
CA GLU A 296 -31.29 13.04 -9.90
C GLU A 296 -32.25 12.29 -10.83
N ASN A 297 -33.49 12.80 -10.96
CA ASN A 297 -34.52 12.18 -11.78
C ASN A 297 -34.18 12.33 -13.27
N GLN A 298 -33.90 11.22 -13.92
CA GLN A 298 -34.02 11.04 -15.37
C GLN A 298 -35.25 10.20 -15.66
N THR A 299 -35.91 10.43 -16.78
CA THR A 299 -37.32 10.04 -17.07
C THR A 299 -37.68 8.56 -16.91
N ASP A 300 -36.72 7.60 -17.01
CA ASP A 300 -36.97 6.16 -16.88
C ASP A 300 -35.93 5.44 -16.01
N VAL A 301 -34.84 6.11 -15.70
CA VAL A 301 -33.70 5.57 -14.95
C VAL A 301 -33.37 6.51 -13.79
N GLY A 302 -33.23 5.95 -12.62
CA GLY A 302 -32.76 6.68 -11.43
C GLY A 302 -31.29 6.39 -11.14
N VAL A 303 -30.54 7.44 -10.79
CA VAL A 303 -29.14 7.33 -10.38
C VAL A 303 -29.04 7.65 -8.89
N ILE A 304 -28.58 6.69 -8.09
CA ILE A 304 -28.30 6.87 -6.67
C ILE A 304 -26.78 6.90 -6.50
N THR A 305 -26.26 7.95 -5.88
CA THR A 305 -24.86 8.02 -5.46
C THR A 305 -24.76 8.05 -3.96
N GLY A 306 -23.65 7.55 -3.43
CA GLY A 306 -23.45 7.53 -1.98
C GLY A 306 -22.20 6.77 -1.58
N SER A 307 -22.08 6.49 -0.28
CA SER A 307 -21.02 5.67 0.26
C SER A 307 -21.60 4.56 1.16
N ALA A 308 -20.95 3.42 1.21
CA ALA A 308 -21.38 2.29 2.03
C ALA A 308 -20.18 1.47 2.56
N PRO A 309 -20.29 0.89 3.77
CA PRO A 309 -19.22 0.07 4.34
C PRO A 309 -19.04 -1.23 3.54
N VAL A 310 -17.78 -1.57 3.26
CA VAL A 310 -17.42 -2.79 2.51
C VAL A 310 -18.01 -4.04 3.16
N ARG A 311 -18.02 -4.09 4.47
CA ARG A 311 -18.50 -5.23 5.28
C ARG A 311 -19.88 -5.74 4.88
N LYS A 312 -20.78 -4.85 4.53
CA LYS A 312 -22.19 -5.18 4.23
C LYS A 312 -22.50 -5.31 2.73
N LYS A 313 -21.57 -4.89 1.86
CA LYS A 313 -21.77 -4.86 0.41
C LYS A 313 -21.36 -6.14 -0.33
N LYS A 314 -20.69 -7.09 0.31
CA LYS A 314 -20.00 -8.23 -0.33
C LYS A 314 -20.86 -9.00 -1.37
N ASN A 315 -22.19 -8.99 -1.26
CA ASN A 315 -23.10 -9.67 -2.18
C ASN A 315 -24.15 -8.76 -2.83
N TYR A 316 -24.14 -7.46 -2.54
CA TYR A 316 -25.22 -6.57 -2.98
C TYR A 316 -25.30 -6.42 -4.50
N GLN A 317 -24.18 -6.47 -5.22
CA GLN A 317 -24.18 -6.51 -6.68
C GLN A 317 -24.97 -7.69 -7.25
N ILE A 318 -24.82 -8.87 -6.62
CA ILE A 318 -25.54 -10.08 -7.03
C ILE A 318 -27.03 -9.97 -6.66
N GLU A 319 -27.33 -9.36 -5.54
CA GLU A 319 -28.70 -9.15 -5.08
C GLU A 319 -29.49 -8.18 -5.96
N ILE A 320 -28.85 -7.06 -6.36
CA ILE A 320 -29.46 -6.10 -7.29
C ILE A 320 -29.83 -6.77 -8.60
N VAL A 321 -28.88 -7.48 -9.23
CA VAL A 321 -29.12 -8.17 -10.52
C VAL A 321 -30.26 -9.19 -10.45
N ARG A 322 -30.59 -9.72 -9.26
CA ARG A 322 -31.71 -10.68 -9.10
C ARG A 322 -33.09 -10.05 -9.15
N TYR A 323 -33.21 -8.77 -8.86
CA TYR A 323 -34.52 -8.10 -8.82
C TYR A 323 -34.66 -6.97 -9.85
N THR A 324 -33.58 -6.56 -10.50
CA THR A 324 -33.59 -5.65 -11.67
C THR A 324 -33.58 -6.44 -12.97
#